data_984aad1b4452dd85ef6483ced8fc1a68
#
_entry.id   984aad1b4452dd85ef6483ced8fc1a68
#
_cell.length_a   1.000
_cell.length_b   1.000
_cell.length_c   1.000
_cell.angle_alpha   90.00
_cell.angle_beta   90.00
_cell.angle_gamma   90.00
#
_symmetry.space_group_name_H-M   'P 1'
#
loop_
_entity.id
_entity.type
_entity.pdbx_description
1 polymer ?
#
loop_
_entity_poly.entity_id
_entity_poly.type
_entity_poly.pdbx_seq_one_letter_code
_entity_poly.pdbx_strand_id
1 'polypeptide(L)'
;FTSTDRAKMFYYRGYIYFSQEKYGLAETAYKNLIAEEDSSDQERQGAIYSLSQLRYIAEDYKGSITYLLEWLDNEEEPSSDGYGLLAQAYYQVENFQKSVEAVDTAIDIQESRDIPIKVAVLDAEGNETGEMIETGETRKGVAKENHYLLKMALYSELKKDLEVLPIYEILVQYYPKKRYWTNLSGLY
;
A
#
# COMPACT_ATOMS: atom_id res chain seq x y z
N PHE A 1 3.00 -29.27 21.82
CA PHE A 1 3.00 -27.96 21.14
C PHE A 1 3.16 -26.87 22.20
N THR A 2 4.21 -26.08 22.09
CA THR A 2 4.41 -24.89 22.91
C THR A 2 3.46 -23.76 22.45
N SER A 3 3.34 -22.67 23.23
CA SER A 3 2.60 -21.48 22.82
C SER A 3 3.19 -20.87 21.54
N THR A 4 4.53 -20.82 21.44
CA THR A 4 5.23 -20.40 20.23
C THR A 4 4.88 -21.27 19.01
N ASP A 5 4.77 -22.60 19.16
CA ASP A 5 4.38 -23.49 18.05
C ASP A 5 2.93 -23.20 17.61
N ARG A 6 2.04 -22.90 18.56
CA ARG A 6 0.64 -22.54 18.27
C ARG A 6 0.56 -21.20 17.56
N ALA A 7 1.33 -20.18 17.98
CA ALA A 7 1.40 -18.89 17.33
C ALA A 7 1.79 -19.04 15.85
N LYS A 8 2.89 -19.74 15.57
CA LYS A 8 3.32 -20.04 14.20
C LYS A 8 2.27 -20.80 13.40
N MET A 9 1.63 -21.79 14.01
CA MET A 9 0.55 -22.54 13.35
C MET A 9 -0.61 -21.62 12.96
N PHE A 10 -1.03 -20.71 13.83
CA PHE A 10 -2.10 -19.77 13.52
C PHE A 10 -1.69 -18.77 12.45
N TYR A 11 -0.44 -18.29 12.49
CA TYR A 11 0.09 -17.41 11.45
C TYR A 11 0.00 -18.04 10.05
N TYR A 12 0.55 -19.26 9.89
CA TYR A 12 0.51 -19.96 8.60
C TYR A 12 -0.92 -20.34 8.19
N ARG A 13 -1.78 -20.74 9.12
CA ARG A 13 -3.20 -21.00 8.83
C ARG A 13 -3.92 -19.75 8.35
N GLY A 14 -3.70 -18.61 9.01
CA GLY A 14 -4.26 -17.32 8.60
C GLY A 14 -3.87 -16.98 7.17
N TYR A 15 -2.57 -17.06 6.86
CA TYR A 15 -2.05 -16.82 5.53
C TYR A 15 -2.63 -17.75 4.45
N ILE A 16 -2.65 -19.06 4.72
CA ILE A 16 -3.19 -20.08 3.80
C ILE A 16 -4.69 -19.84 3.55
N TYR A 17 -5.46 -19.59 4.62
CA TYR A 17 -6.90 -19.33 4.46
C TYR A 17 -7.18 -18.02 3.73
N PHE A 18 -6.37 -16.98 3.99
CA PHE A 18 -6.47 -15.73 3.27
C PHE A 18 -6.21 -15.92 1.77
N SER A 19 -5.13 -16.63 1.41
CA SER A 19 -4.78 -16.91 0.01
C SER A 19 -5.80 -17.80 -0.72
N GLN A 20 -6.59 -18.58 0.04
CA GLN A 20 -7.70 -19.39 -0.47
C GLN A 20 -9.06 -18.66 -0.41
N GLU A 21 -9.07 -17.38 -0.10
CA GLU A 21 -10.29 -16.56 0.05
C GLU A 21 -11.27 -17.09 1.14
N LYS A 22 -10.77 -17.93 2.04
CA LYS A 22 -11.52 -18.44 3.19
C LYS A 22 -11.48 -17.45 4.36
N TYR A 23 -12.01 -16.25 4.12
CA TYR A 23 -11.83 -15.08 4.97
C TYR A 23 -12.27 -15.27 6.42
N GLY A 24 -13.38 -15.96 6.68
CA GLY A 24 -13.83 -16.25 8.05
C GLY A 24 -12.88 -17.17 8.83
N LEU A 25 -12.25 -18.14 8.15
CA LEU A 25 -11.24 -19.01 8.77
C LEU A 25 -9.92 -18.25 8.97
N ALA A 26 -9.54 -17.39 8.03
CA ALA A 26 -8.37 -16.52 8.17
C ALA A 26 -8.52 -15.57 9.36
N GLU A 27 -9.68 -14.93 9.50
CA GLU A 27 -9.99 -14.04 10.62
C GLU A 27 -9.86 -14.78 11.97
N THR A 28 -10.44 -15.97 12.05
CA THR A 28 -10.36 -16.80 13.27
C THR A 28 -8.91 -17.15 13.61
N ALA A 29 -8.11 -17.54 12.61
CA ALA A 29 -6.71 -17.89 12.81
C ALA A 29 -5.88 -16.69 13.29
N TYR A 30 -6.05 -15.50 12.67
CA TYR A 30 -5.33 -14.29 13.10
C TYR A 30 -5.73 -13.81 14.49
N LYS A 31 -7.01 -13.90 14.86
CA LYS A 31 -7.46 -13.58 16.22
C LYS A 31 -6.85 -14.53 17.26
N ASN A 32 -6.79 -15.83 16.95
CA ASN A 32 -6.13 -16.80 17.82
C ASN A 32 -4.63 -16.54 17.94
N LEU A 33 -3.96 -16.11 16.85
CA LEU A 33 -2.56 -15.72 16.90
C LEU A 33 -2.33 -14.54 17.86
N ILE A 34 -3.15 -13.51 17.78
CA ILE A 34 -3.04 -12.33 18.66
C ILE A 34 -3.26 -12.70 20.13
N ALA A 35 -4.09 -13.71 20.40
CA ALA A 35 -4.37 -14.18 21.75
C ALA A 35 -3.28 -15.07 22.36
N GLU A 36 -2.32 -15.56 21.56
CA GLU A 36 -1.20 -16.37 22.09
C GLU A 36 -0.17 -15.46 22.79
N GLU A 37 0.17 -15.80 24.03
CA GLU A 37 1.09 -14.98 24.85
C GLU A 37 2.50 -14.90 24.25
N ASP A 38 2.98 -15.98 23.65
CA ASP A 38 4.34 -16.08 23.07
C ASP A 38 4.37 -15.73 21.56
N SER A 39 3.33 -15.08 21.00
CA SER A 39 3.41 -14.56 19.66
C SER A 39 4.39 -13.40 19.61
N SER A 40 5.28 -13.36 18.60
CA SER A 40 6.19 -12.25 18.41
C SER A 40 5.45 -10.97 18.01
N ASP A 41 6.04 -9.81 18.31
CA ASP A 41 5.46 -8.52 17.90
C ASP A 41 5.26 -8.46 16.37
N GLN A 42 6.22 -8.99 15.60
CA GLN A 42 6.12 -9.05 14.14
C GLN A 42 4.95 -9.91 13.66
N GLU A 43 4.74 -11.10 14.25
CA GLU A 43 3.60 -11.97 13.92
C GLU A 43 2.28 -11.30 14.28
N ARG A 44 2.24 -10.64 15.43
CA ARG A 44 1.07 -9.91 15.94
C ARG A 44 0.73 -8.73 15.03
N GLN A 45 1.72 -7.92 14.65
CA GLN A 45 1.56 -6.80 13.73
C GLN A 45 1.07 -7.27 12.34
N GLY A 46 1.67 -8.33 11.80
CA GLY A 46 1.21 -8.94 10.54
C GLY A 46 -0.23 -9.44 10.60
N ALA A 47 -0.66 -9.99 11.75
CA ALA A 47 -2.04 -10.42 11.94
C ALA A 47 -3.02 -9.24 12.03
N ILE A 48 -2.68 -8.16 12.75
CA ILE A 48 -3.49 -6.94 12.86
C ILE A 48 -3.66 -6.32 11.46
N TYR A 49 -2.59 -6.21 10.69
CA TYR A 49 -2.66 -5.72 9.31
C TYR A 49 -3.55 -6.60 8.43
N SER A 50 -3.42 -7.93 8.53
CA SER A 50 -4.26 -8.87 7.78
C SER A 50 -5.73 -8.78 8.19
N LEU A 51 -6.04 -8.56 9.47
CA LEU A 51 -7.40 -8.33 9.96
C LEU A 51 -7.99 -7.03 9.39
N SER A 52 -7.18 -5.98 9.23
CA SER A 52 -7.63 -4.75 8.59
C SER A 52 -8.06 -4.98 7.13
N GLN A 53 -7.26 -5.77 6.39
CA GLN A 53 -7.60 -6.15 5.01
C GLN A 53 -8.87 -6.99 4.94
N LEU A 54 -9.05 -7.96 5.84
CA LEU A 54 -10.26 -8.77 5.92
C LEU A 54 -11.50 -7.93 6.21
N ARG A 55 -11.40 -6.94 7.10
CA ARG A 55 -12.48 -6.00 7.36
C ARG A 55 -12.81 -5.15 6.13
N TYR A 56 -11.79 -4.69 5.41
CA TYR A 56 -11.99 -3.95 4.17
C TYR A 56 -12.72 -4.79 3.11
N ILE A 57 -12.29 -6.04 2.91
CA ILE A 57 -12.93 -6.99 1.96
C ILE A 57 -14.40 -7.27 2.36
N ALA A 58 -14.67 -7.31 3.67
CA ALA A 58 -16.03 -7.49 4.20
C ALA A 58 -16.88 -6.19 4.20
N GLU A 59 -16.38 -5.10 3.59
CA GLU A 59 -17.00 -3.77 3.57
C GLU A 59 -17.21 -3.16 4.97
N ASP A 60 -16.60 -3.73 6.00
CA ASP A 60 -16.52 -3.14 7.35
C ASP A 60 -15.37 -2.13 7.41
N TYR A 61 -15.55 -1.02 6.70
CA TYR A 61 -14.50 0.01 6.58
C TYR A 61 -14.14 0.67 7.91
N LYS A 62 -15.08 0.78 8.84
CA LYS A 62 -14.80 1.30 10.19
C LYS A 62 -13.95 0.33 11.00
N GLY A 63 -14.24 -0.96 10.91
CA GLY A 63 -13.42 -2.00 11.50
C GLY A 63 -12.02 -2.06 10.87
N SER A 64 -11.92 -1.90 9.55
CA SER A 64 -10.64 -1.79 8.84
C SER A 64 -9.80 -0.62 9.35
N ILE A 65 -10.40 0.58 9.48
CA ILE A 65 -9.74 1.78 10.02
C ILE A 65 -9.24 1.51 11.44
N THR A 66 -10.04 0.86 12.29
CA THR A 66 -9.65 0.57 13.67
C THR A 66 -8.38 -0.28 13.73
N TYR A 67 -8.33 -1.39 12.99
CA TYR A 67 -7.15 -2.24 12.93
C TYR A 67 -5.95 -1.55 12.28
N LEU A 68 -6.15 -0.70 11.25
CA LEU A 68 -5.06 0.04 10.62
C LEU A 68 -4.44 1.06 11.58
N LEU A 69 -5.25 1.77 12.37
CA LEU A 69 -4.74 2.70 13.36
C LEU A 69 -3.99 1.97 14.48
N GLU A 70 -4.49 0.83 14.95
CA GLU A 70 -3.79 -0.03 15.91
C GLU A 70 -2.45 -0.51 15.35
N TRP A 71 -2.41 -0.92 14.08
CA TRP A 71 -1.19 -1.33 13.41
C TRP A 71 -0.19 -0.17 13.30
N LEU A 72 -0.62 1.03 12.90
CA LEU A 72 0.23 2.21 12.77
C LEU A 72 0.83 2.67 14.10
N ASP A 73 0.09 2.53 15.20
CA ASP A 73 0.57 2.92 16.54
C ASP A 73 1.73 2.05 17.03
N ASN A 74 1.92 0.86 16.45
CA ASN A 74 2.90 -0.12 16.87
C ASN A 74 3.92 -0.49 15.78
N GLU A 75 3.82 0.09 14.58
CA GLU A 75 4.73 -0.17 13.46
C GLU A 75 5.81 0.92 13.40
N GLU A 76 7.07 0.53 13.51
CA GLU A 76 8.19 1.48 13.49
C GLU A 76 8.37 2.12 12.11
N GLU A 77 8.18 1.34 11.04
CA GLU A 77 8.31 1.80 9.65
C GLU A 77 7.04 1.46 8.84
N PRO A 78 5.95 2.20 9.04
CA PRO A 78 4.69 1.92 8.35
C PRO A 78 4.84 1.96 6.83
N SER A 79 4.25 0.98 6.16
CA SER A 79 4.33 0.88 4.71
C SER A 79 3.39 1.86 4.00
N SER A 80 3.79 2.30 2.81
CA SER A 80 2.93 3.04 1.89
C SER A 80 1.61 2.29 1.59
N ASP A 81 1.64 0.95 1.54
CA ASP A 81 0.44 0.16 1.31
C ASP A 81 -0.54 0.21 2.48
N GLY A 82 -0.04 0.26 3.72
CA GLY A 82 -0.87 0.44 4.91
C GLY A 82 -1.60 1.78 4.91
N TYR A 83 -0.88 2.87 4.64
CA TYR A 83 -1.49 4.19 4.48
C TYR A 83 -2.42 4.27 3.27
N GLY A 84 -2.09 3.61 2.16
CA GLY A 84 -2.96 3.52 0.99
C GLY A 84 -4.28 2.81 1.29
N LEU A 85 -4.26 1.73 2.07
CA LEU A 85 -5.47 1.04 2.51
C LEU A 85 -6.28 1.90 3.50
N LEU A 86 -5.61 2.61 4.41
CA LEU A 86 -6.26 3.55 5.34
C LEU A 86 -6.97 4.68 4.58
N ALA A 87 -6.30 5.24 3.56
CA ALA A 87 -6.89 6.25 2.71
C ALA A 87 -8.15 5.75 2.00
N GLN A 88 -8.09 4.54 1.42
CA GLN A 88 -9.25 3.93 0.78
C GLN A 88 -10.39 3.68 1.78
N ALA A 89 -10.09 3.19 2.98
CA ALA A 89 -11.11 2.96 4.01
C ALA A 89 -11.75 4.28 4.48
N TYR A 90 -10.98 5.36 4.63
CA TYR A 90 -11.53 6.69 4.93
C TYR A 90 -12.39 7.24 3.78
N TYR A 91 -12.00 7.00 2.52
CA TYR A 91 -12.81 7.36 1.36
C TYR A 91 -14.19 6.70 1.40
N GLN A 92 -14.24 5.40 1.70
CA GLN A 92 -15.49 4.63 1.76
C GLN A 92 -16.44 5.09 2.88
N VAL A 93 -15.92 5.67 3.95
CA VAL A 93 -16.73 6.26 5.03
C VAL A 93 -16.92 7.78 4.85
N GLU A 94 -16.63 8.31 3.66
CA GLU A 94 -16.76 9.72 3.28
C GLU A 94 -15.95 10.70 4.16
N ASN A 95 -14.92 10.20 4.86
CA ASN A 95 -14.00 11.07 5.59
C ASN A 95 -12.86 11.51 4.66
N PHE A 96 -13.21 12.34 3.67
CA PHE A 96 -12.30 12.74 2.61
C PHE A 96 -11.06 13.48 3.11
N GLN A 97 -11.17 14.27 4.18
CA GLN A 97 -10.03 14.98 4.75
C GLN A 97 -8.96 14.00 5.27
N LYS A 98 -9.34 13.01 6.10
CA LYS A 98 -8.42 11.99 6.58
C LYS A 98 -7.92 11.08 5.48
N SER A 99 -8.74 10.85 4.45
CA SER A 99 -8.32 10.10 3.27
C SER A 99 -7.20 10.83 2.52
N VAL A 100 -7.27 12.15 2.35
CA VAL A 100 -6.19 12.96 1.76
C VAL A 100 -4.92 12.85 2.60
N GLU A 101 -5.01 13.05 3.91
CA GLU A 101 -3.85 12.95 4.81
C GLU A 101 -3.15 11.59 4.71
N ALA A 102 -3.92 10.51 4.68
CA ALA A 102 -3.38 9.16 4.57
C ALA A 102 -2.77 8.88 3.17
N VAL A 103 -3.43 9.30 2.08
CA VAL A 103 -2.86 9.08 0.73
C VAL A 103 -1.62 9.94 0.48
N ASP A 104 -1.56 11.15 1.03
CA ASP A 104 -0.37 12.00 0.96
C ASP A 104 0.80 11.32 1.67
N THR A 105 0.59 10.79 2.88
CA THR A 105 1.61 10.02 3.58
C THR A 105 2.06 8.79 2.78
N ALA A 106 1.13 8.06 2.15
CA ALA A 106 1.46 6.93 1.30
C ALA A 106 2.34 7.32 0.09
N ILE A 107 2.08 8.48 -0.51
CA ILE A 107 2.85 9.04 -1.62
C ILE A 107 4.24 9.46 -1.12
N ASP A 108 4.32 10.22 -0.04
CA ASP A 108 5.57 10.73 0.53
C ASP A 108 6.53 9.59 0.90
N ILE A 109 6.04 8.50 1.50
CA ILE A 109 6.86 7.30 1.80
C ILE A 109 7.49 6.72 0.53
N GLN A 110 6.80 6.70 -0.59
CA GLN A 110 7.34 6.17 -1.85
C GLN A 110 8.31 7.16 -2.51
N GLU A 111 7.97 8.43 -2.54
CA GLU A 111 8.74 9.47 -3.22
C GLU A 111 10.00 9.87 -2.45
N SER A 112 10.02 9.69 -1.12
CA SER A 112 11.22 9.93 -0.30
C SER A 112 12.34 8.91 -0.53
N ARG A 113 12.00 7.72 -1.06
CA ARG A 113 12.98 6.64 -1.27
C ARG A 113 13.96 6.99 -2.38
N ASP A 114 15.25 6.73 -2.12
CA ASP A 114 16.29 6.77 -3.16
C ASP A 114 16.41 5.37 -3.78
N ILE A 115 16.14 5.28 -5.07
CA ILE A 115 16.14 4.03 -5.83
C ILE A 115 17.41 3.99 -6.68
N PRO A 116 18.30 2.98 -6.50
CA PRO A 116 19.50 2.84 -7.33
C PRO A 116 19.15 2.72 -8.81
N ILE A 117 19.86 3.49 -9.64
CA ILE A 117 19.74 3.39 -11.10
C ILE A 117 20.57 2.18 -11.54
N LYS A 118 19.91 1.25 -12.24
CA LYS A 118 20.53 0.07 -12.82
C LYS A 118 20.49 0.16 -14.33
N VAL A 119 21.59 -0.25 -14.97
CA VAL A 119 21.70 -0.33 -16.42
C VAL A 119 21.98 -1.77 -16.85
N ALA A 120 21.48 -2.15 -18.02
CA ALA A 120 21.74 -3.45 -18.58
C ALA A 120 23.23 -3.57 -18.97
N VAL A 121 23.81 -4.74 -18.70
CA VAL A 121 25.14 -5.10 -19.21
C VAL A 121 24.98 -5.57 -20.65
N LEU A 122 25.78 -5.00 -21.55
CA LEU A 122 25.80 -5.39 -22.95
C LEU A 122 27.00 -6.32 -23.20
N ASP A 123 26.85 -7.29 -24.11
CA ASP A 123 27.94 -8.11 -24.64
C ASP A 123 28.80 -7.31 -25.63
N ALA A 124 29.81 -7.95 -26.19
CA ALA A 124 30.73 -7.33 -27.16
C ALA A 124 30.03 -6.93 -28.47
N GLU A 125 28.91 -7.53 -28.79
CA GLU A 125 28.08 -7.28 -29.96
C GLU A 125 26.98 -6.21 -29.68
N GLY A 126 26.85 -5.74 -28.41
CA GLY A 126 25.91 -4.72 -28.02
C GLY A 126 24.51 -5.24 -27.64
N ASN A 127 24.34 -6.56 -27.43
CA ASN A 127 23.09 -7.13 -26.97
C ASN A 127 23.03 -7.15 -25.43
N GLU A 128 21.84 -7.06 -24.86
CA GLU A 128 21.65 -7.19 -23.41
C GLU A 128 21.95 -8.61 -22.94
N THR A 129 22.83 -8.74 -21.95
CA THR A 129 23.22 -10.05 -21.35
C THR A 129 22.18 -10.59 -20.36
N GLY A 130 21.20 -9.77 -19.99
CA GLY A 130 20.24 -10.05 -18.91
C GLY A 130 20.76 -9.70 -17.51
N GLU A 131 22.02 -9.27 -17.38
CA GLU A 131 22.58 -8.75 -16.14
C GLU A 131 22.33 -7.26 -16.00
N MET A 132 22.16 -6.79 -14.74
CA MET A 132 21.96 -5.38 -14.41
C MET A 132 23.04 -4.94 -13.41
N ILE A 133 23.69 -3.81 -13.67
CA ILE A 133 24.67 -3.21 -12.75
C ILE A 133 24.16 -1.88 -12.22
N GLU A 134 24.47 -1.58 -10.97
CA GLU A 134 24.16 -0.28 -10.37
C GLU A 134 25.17 0.77 -10.84
N THR A 135 24.68 1.92 -11.28
CA THR A 135 25.52 3.03 -11.77
C THR A 135 26.20 3.80 -10.65
N GLY A 136 25.79 3.59 -9.40
CA GLY A 136 26.15 4.43 -8.25
C GLY A 136 25.29 5.70 -8.12
N GLU A 137 24.41 5.96 -9.07
CA GLU A 137 23.44 7.05 -9.02
C GLU A 137 22.09 6.55 -8.49
N THR A 138 21.30 7.47 -7.93
CA THR A 138 19.93 7.19 -7.46
C THR A 138 18.92 8.12 -8.12
N ARG A 139 17.67 7.68 -8.16
CA ARG A 139 16.53 8.53 -8.50
C ARG A 139 15.52 8.47 -7.38
N LYS A 140 14.68 9.47 -7.24
CA LYS A 140 13.55 9.43 -6.32
C LYS A 140 12.54 8.35 -6.74
N GLY A 141 11.92 7.74 -5.76
CA GLY A 141 10.80 6.85 -5.98
C GLY A 141 9.60 7.57 -6.59
N VAL A 142 8.64 6.80 -7.07
CA VAL A 142 7.36 7.30 -7.56
C VAL A 142 6.28 6.49 -6.87
N ALA A 143 5.25 7.15 -6.37
CA ALA A 143 4.15 6.45 -5.70
C ALA A 143 3.34 5.62 -6.70
N LYS A 144 2.60 4.63 -6.21
CA LYS A 144 1.75 3.77 -7.06
C LYS A 144 0.68 4.61 -7.77
N GLU A 145 0.38 4.27 -9.02
CA GLU A 145 -0.64 4.95 -9.83
C GLU A 145 -1.98 5.10 -9.10
N ASN A 146 -2.41 4.07 -8.36
CA ASN A 146 -3.66 4.09 -7.63
C ASN A 146 -3.71 5.13 -6.50
N HIS A 147 -2.58 5.51 -5.89
CA HIS A 147 -2.52 6.57 -4.89
C HIS A 147 -2.81 7.94 -5.53
N TYR A 148 -2.21 8.22 -6.67
CA TYR A 148 -2.51 9.45 -7.41
C TYR A 148 -3.96 9.51 -7.90
N LEU A 149 -4.51 8.37 -8.37
CA LEU A 149 -5.91 8.30 -8.78
C LEU A 149 -6.88 8.51 -7.62
N LEU A 150 -6.58 7.95 -6.45
CA LEU A 150 -7.38 8.20 -5.24
C LEU A 150 -7.30 9.67 -4.83
N LYS A 151 -6.12 10.28 -4.86
CA LYS A 151 -5.92 11.69 -4.54
C LYS A 151 -6.73 12.60 -5.48
N MET A 152 -6.74 12.29 -6.77
CA MET A 152 -7.58 13.02 -7.75
C MET A 152 -9.08 12.89 -7.45
N ALA A 153 -9.56 11.68 -7.14
CA ALA A 153 -10.95 11.46 -6.76
C ALA A 153 -11.31 12.28 -5.50
N LEU A 154 -10.43 12.28 -4.50
CA LEU A 154 -10.60 13.07 -3.27
C LEU A 154 -10.66 14.58 -3.56
N TYR A 155 -9.82 15.10 -4.44
CA TYR A 155 -9.85 16.51 -4.81
C TYR A 155 -11.14 16.88 -5.55
N SER A 156 -11.69 15.98 -6.36
CA SER A 156 -13.00 16.15 -6.96
C SER A 156 -14.11 16.24 -5.90
N GLU A 157 -14.13 15.31 -4.92
CA GLU A 157 -15.11 15.34 -3.82
C GLU A 157 -15.00 16.63 -2.97
N LEU A 158 -13.77 17.10 -2.77
CA LEU A 158 -13.48 18.32 -2.01
C LEU A 158 -13.60 19.61 -2.85
N LYS A 159 -13.98 19.52 -4.13
CA LYS A 159 -14.08 20.64 -5.09
C LYS A 159 -12.78 21.43 -5.22
N LYS A 160 -11.65 20.72 -5.23
CA LYS A 160 -10.30 21.26 -5.39
C LYS A 160 -9.78 20.99 -6.80
N ASP A 161 -10.51 21.37 -7.83
CA ASP A 161 -10.25 21.02 -9.23
C ASP A 161 -8.89 21.50 -9.74
N LEU A 162 -8.36 22.59 -9.21
CA LEU A 162 -7.03 23.10 -9.62
C LEU A 162 -5.87 22.23 -9.12
N GLU A 163 -6.08 21.49 -8.04
CA GLU A 163 -5.05 20.62 -7.43
C GLU A 163 -4.83 19.32 -8.21
N VAL A 164 -5.67 19.02 -9.21
CA VAL A 164 -5.50 17.81 -10.04
C VAL A 164 -4.48 17.97 -11.14
N LEU A 165 -4.16 19.21 -11.57
CA LEU A 165 -3.23 19.47 -12.67
C LEU A 165 -1.83 18.87 -12.42
N PRO A 166 -1.16 19.13 -11.28
CA PRO A 166 0.15 18.54 -11.00
C PRO A 166 0.12 17.00 -10.96
N ILE A 167 -1.01 16.42 -10.54
CA ILE A 167 -1.15 14.96 -10.49
C ILE A 167 -1.21 14.38 -11.91
N TYR A 168 -1.92 15.04 -12.84
CA TYR A 168 -1.90 14.62 -14.25
C TYR A 168 -0.52 14.71 -14.87
N GLU A 169 0.28 15.73 -14.55
CA GLU A 169 1.67 15.86 -15.02
C GLU A 169 2.52 14.67 -14.56
N ILE A 170 2.41 14.25 -13.27
CA ILE A 170 3.07 13.06 -12.75
C ILE A 170 2.57 11.81 -13.48
N LEU A 171 1.24 11.67 -13.67
CA LEU A 171 0.66 10.50 -14.32
C LEU A 171 1.10 10.36 -15.78
N VAL A 172 1.19 11.45 -16.55
CA VAL A 172 1.68 11.37 -17.94
C VAL A 172 3.17 11.08 -18.02
N GLN A 173 3.94 11.52 -17.04
CA GLN A 173 5.38 11.29 -16.99
C GLN A 173 5.73 9.84 -16.62
N TYR A 174 5.10 9.29 -15.60
CA TYR A 174 5.50 8.00 -15.02
C TYR A 174 4.55 6.84 -15.37
N TYR A 175 3.30 7.14 -15.74
CA TYR A 175 2.26 6.17 -16.11
C TYR A 175 1.60 6.54 -17.44
N PRO A 176 2.36 6.60 -18.56
CA PRO A 176 1.90 7.20 -19.82
C PRO A 176 0.73 6.42 -20.44
N LYS A 177 -0.49 6.85 -20.15
CA LYS A 177 -1.73 6.33 -20.74
C LYS A 177 -2.43 7.44 -21.52
N LYS A 178 -3.01 7.10 -22.70
CA LYS A 178 -3.70 8.06 -23.56
C LYS A 178 -4.71 8.93 -22.79
N ARG A 179 -5.47 8.33 -21.89
CA ARG A 179 -6.48 9.03 -21.08
C ARG A 179 -5.90 10.21 -20.26
N TYR A 180 -4.69 10.06 -19.72
CA TYR A 180 -4.07 11.13 -18.92
C TYR A 180 -3.63 12.31 -19.80
N TRP A 181 -3.07 12.04 -20.97
CA TRP A 181 -2.75 13.08 -21.95
C TRP A 181 -3.99 13.84 -22.42
N THR A 182 -5.08 13.10 -22.71
CA THR A 182 -6.36 13.73 -23.12
C THR A 182 -6.91 14.65 -22.02
N ASN A 183 -6.90 14.18 -20.77
CA ASN A 183 -7.41 14.97 -19.65
C ASN A 183 -6.51 16.17 -19.37
N LEU A 184 -5.20 16.00 -19.36
CA LEU A 184 -4.24 17.09 -19.17
C LEU A 184 -4.40 18.18 -20.24
N SER A 185 -4.56 17.80 -21.52
CA SER A 185 -4.76 18.76 -22.59
C SER A 185 -6.09 19.52 -22.52
N GLY A 186 -7.06 19.01 -21.79
CA GLY A 186 -8.34 19.69 -21.53
C GLY A 186 -8.30 20.65 -20.34
N LEU A 187 -7.24 20.62 -19.55
CA LEU A 187 -7.04 21.52 -18.40
C LEU A 187 -6.21 22.78 -18.77
N TYR A 188 -5.46 22.72 -19.86
CA TYR A 188 -4.77 23.86 -20.48
C TYR A 188 -5.66 24.56 -21.52
#